data_19e97670abe0b8f79dc08c8d955e10de
#
_entry.id   19e97670abe0b8f79dc08c8d955e10de
#
_cell.length_a   1.000
_cell.length_b   1.000
_cell.length_c   1.000
_cell.angle_alpha   90.00
_cell.angle_beta   90.00
_cell.angle_gamma   90.00
#
_symmetry.space_group_name_H-M   'P 1'
#
loop_
_entity.id
_entity.type
_entity.pdbx_description
1 polymer ?
#
loop_
_entity_poly.entity_id
_entity_poly.type
_entity_poly.pdbx_seq_one_letter_code
_entity_poly.pdbx_strand_id
1 'polypeptide(L)'
;MRLRFIFGEVMSGLRRNGTMALSVVLVTFVSLTFVGAAALTQIQVNDLKDDWYNKVEVSIFLCPDNSPDIQCADGVATKAQEDAIRAVLEDGAAAPLVVKPVYYESREQAFANLRARDTNNVFASLTADQMQASFRVKLTDPTKFETVADAVRGMRGVQTVKDQREIFKGLFSILNAATLVAAGLAAIMLLAAVLLITTTIRLSALSRRRETTIMRMVGSSRGLIQLPFMLEGAVAATLGALMAGAGLWLSVRYLVEDWLKQSVTFVNYIGGSDVLSVAPWLLVIAVGLAVVASLATLGRYTRA
;
A
#
# COMPACT_ATOMS: atom_id res chain seq x y z
N MET A 1 39.69 4.78 -22.17
CA MET A 1 39.94 6.24 -22.17
C MET A 1 38.66 7.08 -22.18
N ARG A 2 37.59 6.72 -22.95
CA ARG A 2 36.37 7.54 -23.08
C ARG A 2 35.55 7.72 -21.78
N LEU A 3 35.40 6.68 -20.94
CA LEU A 3 34.62 6.75 -19.69
C LEU A 3 35.25 7.70 -18.63
N ARG A 4 36.56 7.69 -18.50
CA ARG A 4 37.28 8.58 -17.57
C ARG A 4 37.15 10.05 -17.95
N PHE A 5 37.14 10.32 -19.25
CA PHE A 5 36.94 11.67 -19.78
C PHE A 5 35.51 12.16 -19.50
N ILE A 6 34.51 11.33 -19.84
CA ILE A 6 33.09 11.66 -19.59
C ILE A 6 32.82 11.93 -18.13
N PHE A 7 33.35 11.07 -17.22
CA PHE A 7 33.18 11.23 -15.79
C PHE A 7 33.85 12.52 -15.25
N GLY A 8 35.03 12.86 -15.74
CA GLY A 8 35.71 14.11 -15.43
C GLY A 8 34.91 15.34 -15.89
N GLU A 9 34.27 15.26 -17.04
CA GLU A 9 33.45 16.33 -17.60
C GLU A 9 32.17 16.56 -16.84
N VAL A 10 31.47 15.46 -16.43
CA VAL A 10 30.28 15.51 -15.60
C VAL A 10 30.59 16.10 -14.22
N MET A 11 31.70 15.68 -13.60
CA MET A 11 32.11 16.20 -12.28
C MET A 11 32.50 17.69 -12.34
N SER A 12 33.17 18.10 -13.39
CA SER A 12 33.51 19.51 -13.66
C SER A 12 32.24 20.34 -13.89
N GLY A 13 31.25 19.78 -14.60
CA GLY A 13 29.96 20.39 -14.88
C GLY A 13 29.14 20.62 -13.60
N LEU A 14 29.04 19.58 -12.76
CA LEU A 14 28.38 19.65 -11.46
C LEU A 14 29.02 20.73 -10.53
N ARG A 15 30.36 20.83 -10.52
CA ARG A 15 31.06 21.87 -9.72
C ARG A 15 30.80 23.28 -10.24
N ARG A 16 30.80 23.48 -11.55
CA ARG A 16 30.63 24.80 -12.16
C ARG A 16 29.19 25.31 -12.10
N ASN A 17 28.19 24.40 -12.14
CA ASN A 17 26.76 24.70 -12.04
C ASN A 17 26.15 24.13 -10.75
N GLY A 18 26.86 24.17 -9.64
CA GLY A 18 26.47 23.51 -8.39
C GLY A 18 25.07 23.87 -7.87
N THR A 19 24.66 25.14 -8.01
CA THR A 19 23.32 25.58 -7.59
C THR A 19 22.20 24.95 -8.43
N MET A 20 22.41 24.82 -9.74
CA MET A 20 21.44 24.16 -10.63
C MET A 20 21.37 22.65 -10.36
N ALA A 21 22.53 22.01 -10.17
CA ALA A 21 22.61 20.60 -9.83
C ALA A 21 21.93 20.32 -8.47
N LEU A 22 22.17 21.18 -7.48
CA LEU A 22 21.55 21.09 -6.16
C LEU A 22 20.01 21.20 -6.25
N SER A 23 19.50 22.11 -7.08
CA SER A 23 18.06 22.23 -7.28
C SER A 23 17.44 20.96 -7.87
N VAL A 24 18.13 20.31 -8.82
CA VAL A 24 17.67 19.01 -9.38
C VAL A 24 17.69 17.94 -8.30
N VAL A 25 18.80 17.84 -7.52
CA VAL A 25 18.90 16.86 -6.41
C VAL A 25 17.78 17.07 -5.41
N LEU A 26 17.53 18.31 -4.98
CA LEU A 26 16.49 18.60 -3.98
C LEU A 26 15.08 18.29 -4.48
N VAL A 27 14.75 18.67 -5.73
CA VAL A 27 13.43 18.40 -6.28
C VAL A 27 13.23 16.91 -6.52
N THR A 28 14.23 16.20 -7.04
CA THR A 28 14.14 14.74 -7.18
C THR A 28 14.08 14.03 -5.82
N PHE A 29 14.84 14.48 -4.84
CA PHE A 29 14.76 13.99 -3.46
C PHE A 29 13.34 14.11 -2.92
N VAL A 30 12.74 15.32 -2.93
CA VAL A 30 11.39 15.54 -2.42
C VAL A 30 10.37 14.73 -3.21
N SER A 31 10.41 14.79 -4.55
CA SER A 31 9.44 14.07 -5.39
C SER A 31 9.50 12.56 -5.18
N LEU A 32 10.70 11.98 -5.11
CA LEU A 32 10.87 10.54 -4.91
C LEU A 32 10.58 10.12 -3.47
N THR A 33 10.75 11.00 -2.48
CA THR A 33 10.29 10.75 -1.11
C THR A 33 8.77 10.61 -1.07
N PHE A 34 8.02 11.47 -1.77
CA PHE A 34 6.56 11.33 -1.87
C PHE A 34 6.14 10.04 -2.59
N VAL A 35 6.83 9.69 -3.70
CA VAL A 35 6.58 8.44 -4.42
C VAL A 35 6.83 7.22 -3.52
N GLY A 36 7.97 7.21 -2.84
CA GLY A 36 8.33 6.11 -1.93
C GLY A 36 7.39 6.03 -0.72
N ALA A 37 7.01 7.16 -0.14
CA ALA A 37 6.04 7.20 0.95
C ALA A 37 4.67 6.65 0.51
N ALA A 38 4.19 7.04 -0.68
CA ALA A 38 2.94 6.50 -1.24
C ALA A 38 3.03 4.98 -1.48
N ALA A 39 4.15 4.49 -2.01
CA ALA A 39 4.38 3.06 -2.22
C ALA A 39 4.42 2.28 -0.89
N LEU A 40 5.14 2.78 0.11
CA LEU A 40 5.22 2.18 1.44
C LEU A 40 3.86 2.17 2.14
N THR A 41 3.08 3.26 2.01
CA THR A 41 1.71 3.32 2.54
C THR A 41 0.82 2.27 1.87
N GLN A 42 0.95 2.06 0.55
CA GLN A 42 0.19 1.03 -0.15
C GLN A 42 0.57 -0.38 0.31
N ILE A 43 1.86 -0.67 0.52
CA ILE A 43 2.34 -1.93 1.09
C ILE A 43 1.70 -2.14 2.46
N GLN A 44 1.80 -1.13 3.35
CA GLN A 44 1.19 -1.19 4.69
C GLN A 44 -0.31 -1.47 4.66
N VAL A 45 -1.05 -0.83 3.75
CA VAL A 45 -2.50 -1.06 3.59
C VAL A 45 -2.79 -2.48 3.10
N ASN A 46 -1.98 -3.01 2.19
CA ASN A 46 -2.14 -4.38 1.69
C ASN A 46 -1.83 -5.41 2.79
N ASP A 47 -0.73 -5.24 3.52
CA ASP A 47 -0.35 -6.13 4.63
C ASP A 47 -1.41 -6.13 5.74
N LEU A 48 -1.96 -4.94 6.05
CA LEU A 48 -3.08 -4.83 6.98
C LEU A 48 -4.31 -5.59 6.48
N LYS A 49 -4.65 -5.47 5.20
CA LYS A 49 -5.78 -6.21 4.62
C LYS A 49 -5.57 -7.72 4.71
N ASP A 50 -4.38 -8.20 4.34
CA ASP A 50 -4.06 -9.61 4.34
C ASP A 50 -4.06 -10.19 5.75
N ASP A 51 -3.47 -9.48 6.71
CA ASP A 51 -3.47 -9.87 8.14
C ASP A 51 -4.88 -9.93 8.72
N TRP A 52 -5.74 -8.97 8.35
CA TRP A 52 -7.11 -8.90 8.85
C TRP A 52 -8.02 -9.89 8.14
N TYR A 53 -7.95 -10.01 6.82
CA TYR A 53 -8.77 -10.97 6.07
C TYR A 53 -8.45 -12.42 6.44
N ASN A 54 -7.20 -12.71 6.81
CA ASN A 54 -6.81 -14.03 7.31
C ASN A 54 -7.30 -14.34 8.74
N LYS A 55 -7.62 -13.31 9.54
CA LYS A 55 -8.10 -13.45 10.92
C LYS A 55 -9.62 -13.31 11.06
N VAL A 56 -10.28 -12.72 10.05
CA VAL A 56 -11.71 -12.47 10.09
C VAL A 56 -12.47 -13.75 9.77
N GLU A 57 -13.38 -14.08 10.69
CA GLU A 57 -14.29 -15.20 10.60
C GLU A 57 -15.68 -14.72 10.18
N VAL A 58 -16.38 -15.56 9.44
CA VAL A 58 -17.81 -15.43 9.20
C VAL A 58 -18.54 -15.91 10.42
N SER A 59 -19.37 -15.07 11.00
CA SER A 59 -20.20 -15.43 12.14
C SER A 59 -21.62 -15.74 11.69
N ILE A 60 -22.05 -16.98 11.86
CA ILE A 60 -23.41 -17.45 11.62
C ILE A 60 -24.11 -17.48 12.96
N PHE A 61 -24.92 -16.45 13.22
CA PHE A 61 -25.67 -16.34 14.48
C PHE A 61 -26.92 -17.22 14.43
N LEU A 62 -27.07 -18.01 15.46
CA LEU A 62 -28.22 -18.92 15.62
C LEU A 62 -29.39 -18.17 16.26
N CYS A 63 -30.59 -18.74 16.10
CA CYS A 63 -31.82 -18.17 16.62
C CYS A 63 -31.76 -18.06 18.16
N PRO A 64 -32.02 -16.86 18.71
CA PRO A 64 -32.23 -16.68 20.16
C PRO A 64 -33.67 -17.00 20.53
N ASP A 65 -33.96 -16.93 21.81
CA ASP A 65 -35.33 -16.94 22.29
C ASP A 65 -36.05 -15.65 21.86
N ASN A 66 -37.31 -15.75 21.43
CA ASN A 66 -38.15 -14.61 21.04
C ASN A 66 -37.63 -13.78 19.82
N SER A 67 -37.04 -14.41 18.82
CA SER A 67 -36.72 -13.73 17.55
C SER A 67 -37.97 -13.51 16.69
N PRO A 68 -38.12 -12.32 16.05
CA PRO A 68 -39.24 -12.06 15.14
C PRO A 68 -39.05 -12.72 13.77
N ASP A 69 -37.91 -13.33 13.49
CA ASP A 69 -37.55 -13.88 12.17
C ASP A 69 -38.29 -15.21 11.91
N ILE A 70 -38.80 -15.37 10.69
CA ILE A 70 -39.56 -16.58 10.28
C ILE A 70 -38.72 -17.85 10.46
N GLN A 71 -37.43 -17.78 10.23
CA GLN A 71 -36.47 -18.91 10.38
C GLN A 71 -36.25 -19.29 11.85
N CYS A 72 -36.66 -18.43 12.77
CA CYS A 72 -36.58 -18.61 14.21
C CYS A 72 -37.93 -18.86 14.89
N ALA A 73 -38.94 -19.23 14.11
CA ALA A 73 -40.30 -19.48 14.64
C ALA A 73 -40.35 -20.60 15.70
N ASP A 74 -39.37 -21.49 15.69
CA ASP A 74 -39.25 -22.59 16.70
C ASP A 74 -38.53 -22.14 17.97
N GLY A 75 -38.18 -20.86 18.11
CA GLY A 75 -37.40 -20.30 19.23
C GLY A 75 -35.90 -20.55 19.08
N VAL A 76 -35.29 -20.93 20.22
CA VAL A 76 -33.85 -21.23 20.27
C VAL A 76 -33.49 -22.37 19.31
N ALA A 77 -32.39 -22.20 18.55
CA ALA A 77 -31.91 -23.25 17.69
C ALA A 77 -31.71 -24.58 18.40
N THR A 78 -32.35 -25.63 17.87
CA THR A 78 -32.24 -26.99 18.43
C THR A 78 -30.93 -27.65 18.02
N LYS A 79 -30.51 -28.67 18.81
CA LYS A 79 -29.28 -29.41 18.47
C LYS A 79 -29.34 -30.07 17.08
N ALA A 80 -30.52 -30.53 16.67
CA ALA A 80 -30.70 -31.10 15.32
C ALA A 80 -30.50 -30.03 14.21
N GLN A 81 -30.91 -28.80 14.45
CA GLN A 81 -30.66 -27.67 13.55
C GLN A 81 -29.18 -27.27 13.52
N GLU A 82 -28.53 -27.25 14.70
CA GLU A 82 -27.09 -27.00 14.79
C GLU A 82 -26.27 -28.05 14.00
N ASP A 83 -26.61 -29.34 14.17
CA ASP A 83 -25.95 -30.45 13.47
C ASP A 83 -26.20 -30.38 11.94
N ALA A 84 -27.39 -29.98 11.53
CA ALA A 84 -27.71 -29.77 10.10
C ALA A 84 -26.91 -28.63 9.50
N ILE A 85 -26.78 -27.50 10.21
CA ILE A 85 -25.96 -26.36 9.78
C ILE A 85 -24.48 -26.75 9.69
N ARG A 86 -24.00 -27.47 10.71
CA ARG A 86 -22.62 -27.98 10.71
C ARG A 86 -22.36 -28.91 9.51
N ALA A 87 -23.28 -29.80 9.20
CA ALA A 87 -23.15 -30.72 8.07
C ALA A 87 -23.06 -29.98 6.72
N VAL A 88 -23.82 -28.90 6.54
CA VAL A 88 -23.71 -28.05 5.33
C VAL A 88 -22.35 -27.37 5.25
N LEU A 89 -21.81 -26.92 6.38
CA LEU A 89 -20.52 -26.21 6.44
C LEU A 89 -19.31 -27.17 6.29
N GLU A 90 -19.38 -28.38 6.85
CA GLU A 90 -18.24 -29.31 6.87
C GLU A 90 -18.29 -30.36 5.74
N ASP A 91 -19.47 -30.79 5.34
CA ASP A 91 -19.64 -31.89 4.38
C ASP A 91 -20.54 -31.56 3.18
N GLY A 92 -21.21 -30.38 3.22
CA GLY A 92 -22.15 -29.96 2.19
C GLY A 92 -21.56 -29.01 1.15
N ALA A 93 -22.44 -28.19 0.55
CA ALA A 93 -22.09 -27.28 -0.53
C ALA A 93 -21.06 -26.20 -0.15
N ALA A 94 -20.98 -25.84 1.13
CA ALA A 94 -20.02 -24.85 1.65
C ALA A 94 -18.65 -25.47 2.01
N ALA A 95 -18.55 -26.77 2.15
CA ALA A 95 -17.35 -27.47 2.64
C ALA A 95 -16.05 -27.14 1.89
N PRO A 96 -15.99 -27.02 0.55
CA PRO A 96 -14.76 -26.65 -0.16
C PRO A 96 -14.27 -25.25 0.12
N LEU A 97 -15.14 -24.37 0.62
CA LEU A 97 -14.86 -22.96 0.87
C LEU A 97 -14.55 -22.66 2.34
N VAL A 98 -14.72 -23.66 3.21
CA VAL A 98 -14.60 -23.54 4.67
C VAL A 98 -13.33 -24.25 5.14
N VAL A 99 -12.57 -23.56 6.00
CA VAL A 99 -11.43 -24.17 6.68
C VAL A 99 -11.94 -24.94 7.92
N LYS A 100 -11.73 -26.26 7.95
CA LYS A 100 -12.11 -27.12 9.07
C LYS A 100 -11.07 -27.06 10.18
N PRO A 101 -11.47 -27.27 11.45
CA PRO A 101 -12.84 -27.47 11.93
C PRO A 101 -13.64 -26.16 12.06
N VAL A 102 -14.97 -26.26 11.90
CA VAL A 102 -15.89 -25.15 12.19
C VAL A 102 -15.99 -24.98 13.70
N TYR A 103 -15.74 -23.76 14.18
CA TYR A 103 -15.80 -23.46 15.60
C TYR A 103 -17.24 -23.10 16.00
N TYR A 104 -17.78 -23.81 17.01
CA TYR A 104 -19.08 -23.49 17.62
C TYR A 104 -18.85 -22.75 18.93
N GLU A 105 -19.43 -21.57 19.07
CA GLU A 105 -19.42 -20.76 20.27
C GLU A 105 -20.79 -20.81 20.92
N SER A 106 -20.89 -21.43 22.12
CA SER A 106 -22.13 -21.45 22.90
C SER A 106 -22.44 -20.07 23.47
N ARG A 107 -23.68 -19.89 23.98
CA ARG A 107 -24.10 -18.64 24.63
C ARG A 107 -23.24 -18.31 25.84
N GLU A 108 -22.92 -19.33 26.64
CA GLU A 108 -22.09 -19.21 27.83
C GLU A 108 -20.67 -18.80 27.46
N GLN A 109 -20.11 -19.39 26.41
CA GLN A 109 -18.80 -19.04 25.88
C GLN A 109 -18.78 -17.62 25.31
N ALA A 110 -19.79 -17.25 24.53
CA ALA A 110 -19.95 -15.90 24.01
C ALA A 110 -20.01 -14.86 25.12
N PHE A 111 -20.78 -15.16 26.20
CA PHE A 111 -20.86 -14.30 27.36
C PHE A 111 -19.53 -14.22 28.12
N ALA A 112 -18.85 -15.34 28.35
CA ALA A 112 -17.54 -15.37 29.00
C ALA A 112 -16.51 -14.57 28.22
N ASN A 113 -16.49 -14.73 26.89
CA ASN A 113 -15.60 -14.00 25.99
C ASN A 113 -15.89 -12.48 25.98
N LEU A 114 -17.19 -12.10 26.05
CA LEU A 114 -17.56 -10.69 26.13
C LEU A 114 -17.10 -10.09 27.48
N ARG A 115 -17.32 -10.79 28.57
CA ARG A 115 -16.89 -10.36 29.92
C ARG A 115 -15.36 -10.23 30.03
N ALA A 116 -14.62 -11.16 29.45
CA ALA A 116 -13.15 -11.12 29.46
C ALA A 116 -12.57 -9.90 28.71
N ARG A 117 -13.33 -9.34 27.74
CA ARG A 117 -12.94 -8.14 26.97
C ARG A 117 -13.49 -6.83 27.52
N ASP A 118 -14.46 -6.89 28.42
CA ASP A 118 -15.13 -5.72 29.01
C ASP A 118 -14.34 -5.17 30.21
N THR A 119 -13.26 -4.45 29.92
CA THR A 119 -12.41 -3.81 30.94
C THR A 119 -13.15 -2.68 31.71
N ASN A 120 -14.20 -2.10 31.11
CA ASN A 120 -14.90 -0.93 31.64
C ASN A 120 -16.29 -1.25 32.24
N ASN A 121 -16.66 -2.53 32.38
CA ASN A 121 -17.97 -3.00 32.88
C ASN A 121 -19.18 -2.39 32.12
N VAL A 122 -19.01 -2.06 30.84
CA VAL A 122 -20.08 -1.49 30.01
C VAL A 122 -21.23 -2.48 29.83
N PHE A 123 -20.92 -3.77 29.81
CA PHE A 123 -21.89 -4.86 29.61
C PHE A 123 -22.24 -5.61 30.90
N ALA A 124 -22.09 -4.96 32.07
CA ALA A 124 -22.34 -5.58 33.36
C ALA A 124 -23.79 -6.09 33.56
N SER A 125 -24.76 -5.47 32.88
CA SER A 125 -26.19 -5.83 32.96
C SER A 125 -26.59 -6.96 32.01
N LEU A 126 -25.74 -7.42 31.11
CA LEU A 126 -26.04 -8.51 30.18
C LEU A 126 -25.97 -9.86 30.90
N THR A 127 -26.85 -10.79 30.50
CA THR A 127 -26.89 -12.17 30.96
C THR A 127 -26.58 -13.14 29.82
N ALA A 128 -26.19 -14.38 30.15
CA ALA A 128 -25.88 -15.38 29.12
C ALA A 128 -27.09 -15.70 28.24
N ASP A 129 -28.29 -15.59 28.74
CA ASP A 129 -29.54 -15.85 28.00
C ASP A 129 -29.81 -14.81 26.90
N GLN A 130 -29.22 -13.61 27.02
CA GLN A 130 -29.29 -12.55 26.02
C GLN A 130 -28.24 -12.71 24.90
N MET A 131 -27.32 -13.65 25.07
CA MET A 131 -26.32 -13.95 24.04
C MET A 131 -26.85 -14.97 23.06
N GLN A 132 -26.32 -14.92 21.84
CA GLN A 132 -26.62 -15.89 20.79
C GLN A 132 -25.46 -16.86 20.65
N ALA A 133 -25.80 -18.12 20.43
CA ALA A 133 -24.80 -19.09 19.95
C ALA A 133 -24.46 -18.78 18.50
N SER A 134 -23.24 -19.10 18.08
CA SER A 134 -22.79 -18.85 16.73
C SER A 134 -21.83 -19.91 16.23
N PHE A 135 -21.85 -20.16 14.92
CA PHE A 135 -20.75 -20.82 14.23
C PHE A 135 -19.78 -19.77 13.72
N ARG A 136 -18.51 -19.95 14.02
CA ARG A 136 -17.43 -19.14 13.49
C ARG A 136 -16.70 -19.93 12.42
N VAL A 137 -16.71 -19.39 11.22
CA VAL A 137 -16.25 -20.08 10.02
C VAL A 137 -15.14 -19.25 9.38
N LYS A 138 -13.97 -19.85 9.24
CA LYS A 138 -12.90 -19.27 8.45
C LYS A 138 -13.04 -19.74 7.01
N LEU A 139 -12.98 -18.78 6.05
CA LEU A 139 -13.06 -19.10 4.63
C LEU A 139 -11.67 -19.34 4.04
N THR A 140 -11.58 -20.32 3.14
CA THR A 140 -10.39 -20.55 2.32
C THR A 140 -10.14 -19.39 1.36
N ASP A 141 -11.23 -18.87 0.76
CA ASP A 141 -11.22 -17.69 -0.09
C ASP A 141 -12.21 -16.65 0.48
N PRO A 142 -11.71 -15.56 1.05
CA PRO A 142 -12.55 -14.51 1.61
C PRO A 142 -13.57 -13.90 0.64
N THR A 143 -13.33 -13.94 -0.67
CA THR A 143 -14.24 -13.37 -1.68
C THR A 143 -15.51 -14.18 -1.87
N LYS A 144 -15.53 -15.44 -1.41
CA LYS A 144 -16.64 -16.39 -1.54
C LYS A 144 -17.64 -16.35 -0.38
N PHE A 145 -17.62 -15.27 0.42
CA PHE A 145 -18.54 -15.10 1.55
C PHE A 145 -20.00 -15.31 1.17
N GLU A 146 -20.49 -14.63 0.10
CA GLU A 146 -21.89 -14.71 -0.30
C GLU A 146 -22.31 -16.15 -0.62
N THR A 147 -21.44 -16.94 -1.25
CA THR A 147 -21.72 -18.34 -1.58
C THR A 147 -21.93 -19.18 -0.30
N VAL A 148 -21.12 -18.96 0.73
CA VAL A 148 -21.26 -19.65 2.04
C VAL A 148 -22.46 -19.11 2.79
N ALA A 149 -22.67 -17.80 2.77
CA ALA A 149 -23.82 -17.18 3.42
C ALA A 149 -25.14 -17.67 2.82
N ASP A 150 -25.25 -17.74 1.50
CA ASP A 150 -26.46 -18.21 0.81
C ASP A 150 -26.75 -19.69 1.07
N ALA A 151 -25.72 -20.52 1.27
CA ALA A 151 -25.88 -21.92 1.61
C ALA A 151 -26.55 -22.14 2.99
N VAL A 152 -26.43 -21.18 3.91
CA VAL A 152 -26.95 -21.33 5.29
C VAL A 152 -28.03 -20.31 5.68
N ARG A 153 -28.12 -19.15 4.98
CA ARG A 153 -29.04 -18.03 5.31
C ARG A 153 -30.50 -18.43 5.37
N GLY A 154 -30.92 -19.42 4.57
CA GLY A 154 -32.32 -19.90 4.53
C GLY A 154 -32.61 -21.08 5.47
N MET A 155 -31.63 -21.56 6.23
CA MET A 155 -31.82 -22.73 7.09
C MET A 155 -32.56 -22.35 8.37
N ARG A 156 -33.44 -23.25 8.84
CA ARG A 156 -34.06 -23.10 10.15
C ARG A 156 -33.00 -23.13 11.24
N GLY A 157 -33.14 -22.25 12.23
CA GLY A 157 -32.16 -22.09 13.29
C GLY A 157 -31.07 -21.07 13.02
N VAL A 158 -30.94 -20.55 11.79
CA VAL A 158 -30.02 -19.45 11.44
C VAL A 158 -30.80 -18.13 11.48
N GLN A 159 -30.40 -17.21 12.35
CA GLN A 159 -31.00 -15.88 12.39
C GLN A 159 -30.33 -14.96 11.37
N THR A 160 -29.01 -14.84 11.44
CA THR A 160 -28.27 -13.94 10.55
C THR A 160 -26.84 -14.44 10.31
N VAL A 161 -26.34 -14.16 9.11
CA VAL A 161 -24.94 -14.41 8.74
C VAL A 161 -24.26 -13.07 8.59
N LYS A 162 -23.28 -12.80 9.44
CA LYS A 162 -22.51 -11.54 9.42
C LYS A 162 -21.08 -11.76 8.96
N ASP A 163 -20.70 -10.98 7.98
CA ASP A 163 -19.33 -10.83 7.59
C ASP A 163 -18.68 -9.74 8.46
N GLN A 164 -17.75 -10.14 9.32
CA GLN A 164 -17.04 -9.16 10.13
C GLN A 164 -16.20 -8.20 9.30
N ARG A 165 -15.90 -8.53 8.03
CA ARG A 165 -15.17 -7.65 7.10
C ARG A 165 -15.96 -6.40 6.73
N GLU A 166 -17.30 -6.43 6.80
CA GLU A 166 -18.12 -5.24 6.50
C GLU A 166 -17.78 -4.05 7.40
N ILE A 167 -17.46 -4.33 8.65
CA ILE A 167 -17.06 -3.29 9.62
C ILE A 167 -15.79 -2.58 9.13
N PHE A 168 -14.88 -3.30 8.48
CA PHE A 168 -13.59 -2.78 8.04
C PHE A 168 -13.62 -2.23 6.60
N LYS A 169 -14.64 -2.54 5.80
CA LYS A 169 -14.77 -2.01 4.42
C LYS A 169 -14.68 -0.48 4.38
N GLY A 170 -15.36 0.20 5.33
CA GLY A 170 -15.31 1.64 5.46
C GLY A 170 -13.90 2.17 5.73
N LEU A 171 -13.20 1.54 6.67
CA LEU A 171 -11.82 1.90 7.03
C LEU A 171 -10.87 1.71 5.83
N PHE A 172 -10.91 0.55 5.19
CA PHE A 172 -10.06 0.28 4.03
C PHE A 172 -10.39 1.16 2.83
N SER A 173 -11.66 1.56 2.65
CA SER A 173 -12.05 2.53 1.63
C SER A 173 -11.37 3.90 1.87
N ILE A 174 -11.37 4.37 3.11
CA ILE A 174 -10.70 5.62 3.49
C ILE A 174 -9.19 5.53 3.28
N LEU A 175 -8.56 4.43 3.71
CA LEU A 175 -7.13 4.20 3.50
C LEU A 175 -6.76 4.16 2.02
N ASN A 176 -7.55 3.48 1.19
CA ASN A 176 -7.34 3.46 -0.26
C ASN A 176 -7.50 4.84 -0.89
N ALA A 177 -8.50 5.62 -0.46
CA ALA A 177 -8.68 6.98 -0.93
C ALA A 177 -7.49 7.88 -0.55
N ALA A 178 -6.98 7.76 0.68
CA ALA A 178 -5.79 8.47 1.12
C ALA A 178 -4.54 8.09 0.28
N THR A 179 -4.36 6.80 -0.01
CA THR A 179 -3.26 6.33 -0.88
C THR A 179 -3.40 6.86 -2.31
N LEU A 180 -4.62 6.92 -2.85
CA LEU A 180 -4.88 7.49 -4.18
C LEU A 180 -4.53 8.98 -4.23
N VAL A 181 -4.89 9.74 -3.20
CA VAL A 181 -4.53 11.16 -3.07
C VAL A 181 -3.00 11.32 -2.99
N ALA A 182 -2.33 10.49 -2.18
CA ALA A 182 -0.87 10.51 -2.07
C ALA A 182 -0.19 10.18 -3.42
N ALA A 183 -0.70 9.19 -4.16
CA ALA A 183 -0.21 8.84 -5.50
C ALA A 183 -0.45 9.99 -6.51
N GLY A 184 -1.58 10.68 -6.43
CA GLY A 184 -1.87 11.86 -7.24
C GLY A 184 -0.88 13.00 -6.98
N LEU A 185 -0.60 13.29 -5.71
CA LEU A 185 0.42 14.27 -5.33
C LEU A 185 1.82 13.86 -5.82
N ALA A 186 2.18 12.59 -5.67
CA ALA A 186 3.45 12.06 -6.17
C ALA A 186 3.57 12.24 -7.70
N ALA A 187 2.50 11.99 -8.46
CA ALA A 187 2.49 12.21 -9.91
C ALA A 187 2.70 13.69 -10.28
N ILE A 188 2.06 14.62 -9.56
CA ILE A 188 2.26 16.06 -9.75
C ILE A 188 3.72 16.44 -9.47
N MET A 189 4.29 15.92 -8.38
CA MET A 189 5.70 16.17 -8.02
C MET A 189 6.67 15.61 -9.06
N LEU A 190 6.39 14.42 -9.64
CA LEU A 190 7.18 13.87 -10.73
C LEU A 190 7.12 14.76 -12.00
N LEU A 191 5.95 15.28 -12.34
CA LEU A 191 5.81 16.23 -13.45
C LEU A 191 6.62 17.51 -13.20
N ALA A 192 6.56 18.07 -11.99
CA ALA A 192 7.37 19.21 -11.61
C ALA A 192 8.88 18.92 -11.71
N ALA A 193 9.30 17.72 -11.28
CA ALA A 193 10.69 17.27 -11.40
C ALA A 193 11.14 17.21 -12.86
N VAL A 194 10.34 16.62 -13.77
CA VAL A 194 10.64 16.56 -15.22
C VAL A 194 10.79 17.98 -15.78
N LEU A 195 9.87 18.89 -15.47
CA LEU A 195 9.94 20.28 -15.94
C LEU A 195 11.19 20.98 -15.43
N LEU A 196 11.55 20.81 -14.16
CA LEU A 196 12.74 21.43 -13.59
C LEU A 196 14.01 20.85 -14.20
N ILE A 197 14.12 19.52 -14.31
CA ILE A 197 15.28 18.87 -14.95
C ILE A 197 15.43 19.35 -16.39
N THR A 198 14.32 19.44 -17.14
CA THR A 198 14.30 19.94 -18.52
C THR A 198 14.81 21.37 -18.62
N THR A 199 14.35 22.27 -17.74
CA THR A 199 14.81 23.67 -17.72
C THR A 199 16.26 23.78 -17.30
N THR A 200 16.72 22.98 -16.36
CA THR A 200 18.12 22.94 -15.90
C THR A 200 19.06 22.46 -17.00
N ILE A 201 18.71 21.38 -17.70
CA ILE A 201 19.47 20.89 -18.86
C ILE A 201 19.58 21.99 -19.94
N ARG A 202 18.48 22.70 -20.21
CA ARG A 202 18.46 23.80 -21.19
C ARG A 202 19.37 24.95 -20.76
N LEU A 203 19.33 25.37 -19.51
CA LEU A 203 20.18 26.46 -18.99
C LEU A 203 21.65 26.04 -18.97
N SER A 204 21.98 24.81 -18.61
CA SER A 204 23.34 24.27 -18.66
C SER A 204 23.87 24.26 -20.07
N ALA A 205 23.08 23.84 -21.08
CA ALA A 205 23.44 23.87 -22.48
C ALA A 205 23.67 25.31 -23.00
N LEU A 206 22.83 26.26 -22.59
CA LEU A 206 23.00 27.66 -22.95
C LEU A 206 24.27 28.28 -22.36
N SER A 207 24.63 27.95 -21.14
CA SER A 207 25.84 28.46 -20.46
C SER A 207 27.13 27.98 -21.17
N ARG A 208 27.05 26.84 -21.88
CA ARG A 208 28.18 26.25 -22.66
C ARG A 208 28.01 26.42 -24.19
N ARG A 209 27.30 27.46 -24.61
CA ARG A 209 26.99 27.67 -26.03
C ARG A 209 28.24 27.73 -26.95
N ARG A 210 29.33 28.33 -26.48
CA ARG A 210 30.60 28.39 -27.26
C ARG A 210 31.20 27.00 -27.46
N GLU A 211 31.26 26.17 -26.43
CA GLU A 211 31.80 24.82 -26.50
C GLU A 211 30.97 23.93 -27.45
N THR A 212 29.62 24.00 -27.31
CA THR A 212 28.69 23.23 -28.16
C THR A 212 28.74 23.69 -29.62
N THR A 213 28.99 24.98 -29.91
CA THR A 213 29.13 25.51 -31.25
C THR A 213 30.41 24.99 -31.91
N ILE A 214 31.54 24.95 -31.18
CA ILE A 214 32.80 24.39 -31.68
C ILE A 214 32.64 22.91 -32.00
N MET A 215 32.01 22.12 -31.12
CA MET A 215 31.74 20.70 -31.37
C MET A 215 30.87 20.48 -32.63
N ARG A 216 29.91 21.36 -32.88
CA ARG A 216 29.06 21.31 -34.06
C ARG A 216 29.86 21.62 -35.33
N MET A 217 30.79 22.60 -35.30
CA MET A 217 31.65 22.95 -36.45
C MET A 217 32.62 21.82 -36.83
N VAL A 218 33.07 21.01 -35.86
CA VAL A 218 33.92 19.82 -36.06
C VAL A 218 33.13 18.59 -36.52
N GLY A 219 31.80 18.71 -36.70
CA GLY A 219 30.95 17.64 -37.22
C GLY A 219 30.46 16.63 -36.18
N SER A 220 30.51 16.95 -34.87
CA SER A 220 30.00 16.07 -33.83
C SER A 220 28.50 15.86 -33.95
N SER A 221 28.04 14.62 -33.78
CA SER A 221 26.60 14.30 -33.78
C SER A 221 25.84 14.98 -32.63
N ARG A 222 24.57 15.33 -32.86
CA ARG A 222 23.72 16.00 -31.86
C ARG A 222 23.66 15.23 -30.56
N GLY A 223 23.58 13.89 -30.62
CA GLY A 223 23.57 13.05 -29.43
C GLY A 223 24.85 13.14 -28.61
N LEU A 224 26.01 13.24 -29.27
CA LEU A 224 27.31 13.34 -28.58
C LEU A 224 27.48 14.70 -27.88
N ILE A 225 26.91 15.77 -28.43
CA ILE A 225 26.90 17.10 -27.80
C ILE A 225 26.01 17.14 -26.56
N GLN A 226 24.94 16.36 -26.54
CA GLN A 226 23.94 16.38 -25.45
C GLN A 226 24.24 15.37 -24.36
N LEU A 227 24.99 14.32 -24.64
CA LEU A 227 25.31 13.24 -23.70
C LEU A 227 25.85 13.74 -22.34
N PRO A 228 26.80 14.72 -22.29
CA PRO A 228 27.27 15.24 -21.00
C PRO A 228 26.17 15.85 -20.13
N PHE A 229 25.27 16.64 -20.75
CA PHE A 229 24.16 17.28 -20.02
C PHE A 229 23.12 16.27 -19.53
N MET A 230 22.86 15.21 -20.32
CA MET A 230 21.99 14.11 -19.91
C MET A 230 22.56 13.36 -18.72
N LEU A 231 23.87 13.06 -18.74
CA LEU A 231 24.55 12.39 -17.65
C LEU A 231 24.63 13.26 -16.39
N GLU A 232 24.84 14.57 -16.53
CA GLU A 232 24.80 15.52 -15.42
C GLU A 232 23.43 15.49 -14.72
N GLY A 233 22.33 15.54 -15.48
CA GLY A 233 20.97 15.41 -14.95
C GLY A 233 20.68 14.04 -14.34
N ALA A 234 21.15 12.95 -14.95
CA ALA A 234 20.99 11.60 -14.44
C ALA A 234 21.73 11.38 -13.12
N VAL A 235 22.97 11.87 -13.01
CA VAL A 235 23.75 11.80 -11.76
C VAL A 235 23.08 12.60 -10.66
N ALA A 236 22.60 13.81 -10.95
CA ALA A 236 21.87 14.60 -9.95
C ALA A 236 20.56 13.92 -9.51
N ALA A 237 19.80 13.34 -10.44
CA ALA A 237 18.58 12.62 -10.13
C ALA A 237 18.84 11.34 -9.31
N THR A 238 19.90 10.59 -9.62
CA THR A 238 20.28 9.40 -8.84
C THR A 238 20.73 9.76 -7.41
N LEU A 239 21.46 10.86 -7.23
CA LEU A 239 21.78 11.38 -5.91
C LEU A 239 20.51 11.73 -5.12
N GLY A 240 19.55 12.40 -5.77
CA GLY A 240 18.23 12.68 -5.16
C GLY A 240 17.50 11.40 -4.76
N ALA A 241 17.53 10.36 -5.59
CA ALA A 241 16.91 9.06 -5.26
C ALA A 241 17.59 8.34 -4.09
N LEU A 242 18.91 8.36 -4.03
CA LEU A 242 19.65 7.80 -2.90
C LEU A 242 19.33 8.53 -1.59
N MET A 243 19.23 9.85 -1.63
CA MET A 243 18.82 10.64 -0.46
C MET A 243 17.36 10.34 -0.08
N ALA A 244 16.46 10.16 -1.06
CA ALA A 244 15.06 9.79 -0.80
C ALA A 244 14.96 8.39 -0.15
N GLY A 245 15.68 7.41 -0.67
CA GLY A 245 15.75 6.07 -0.08
C GLY A 245 16.32 6.09 1.35
N ALA A 246 17.41 6.83 1.58
CA ALA A 246 17.99 6.99 2.91
C ALA A 246 17.03 7.72 3.87
N GLY A 247 16.38 8.79 3.42
CA GLY A 247 15.39 9.55 4.20
C GLY A 247 14.19 8.70 4.58
N LEU A 248 13.66 7.91 3.65
CA LEU A 248 12.56 6.97 3.91
C LEU A 248 12.98 5.87 4.89
N TRP A 249 14.20 5.32 4.73
CA TRP A 249 14.72 4.31 5.65
C TRP A 249 14.83 4.85 7.07
N LEU A 250 15.39 6.06 7.23
CA LEU A 250 15.48 6.73 8.53
C LEU A 250 14.09 7.00 9.11
N SER A 251 13.14 7.47 8.27
CA SER A 251 11.77 7.73 8.72
C SER A 251 11.07 6.46 9.20
N VAL A 252 11.16 5.36 8.46
CA VAL A 252 10.59 4.08 8.86
C VAL A 252 11.26 3.57 10.13
N ARG A 253 12.58 3.65 10.22
CA ARG A 253 13.34 3.18 11.40
C ARG A 253 12.93 3.90 12.67
N TYR A 254 12.93 5.24 12.66
CA TYR A 254 12.70 6.03 13.88
C TYR A 254 11.22 6.30 14.15
N LEU A 255 10.40 6.59 13.11
CA LEU A 255 8.98 6.92 13.32
C LEU A 255 8.11 5.65 13.43
N VAL A 256 8.37 4.62 12.59
CA VAL A 256 7.52 3.43 12.56
C VAL A 256 8.02 2.39 13.56
N GLU A 257 9.30 1.98 13.49
CA GLU A 257 9.80 0.88 14.33
C GLU A 257 9.99 1.30 15.78
N ASP A 258 10.54 2.50 16.06
CA ASP A 258 10.86 2.91 17.43
C ASP A 258 9.66 3.56 18.14
N TRP A 259 8.85 4.37 17.44
CA TRP A 259 7.76 5.09 18.08
C TRP A 259 6.39 4.42 17.89
N LEU A 260 6.01 4.09 16.65
CA LEU A 260 4.65 3.60 16.35
C LEU A 260 4.42 2.17 16.87
N LYS A 261 5.41 1.28 16.72
CA LYS A 261 5.33 -0.10 17.25
C LYS A 261 5.18 -0.17 18.77
N GLN A 262 5.72 0.80 19.49
CA GLN A 262 5.58 0.87 20.95
C GLN A 262 4.20 1.39 21.38
N SER A 263 3.60 2.26 20.57
CA SER A 263 2.31 2.87 20.88
C SER A 263 1.12 1.98 20.52
N VAL A 264 1.24 1.17 19.46
CA VAL A 264 0.16 0.32 18.94
C VAL A 264 0.74 -1.04 18.58
N THR A 265 0.54 -2.02 19.44
CA THR A 265 1.21 -3.33 19.38
C THR A 265 0.48 -4.40 18.58
N PHE A 266 -0.78 -4.16 18.19
CA PHE A 266 -1.62 -5.15 17.51
C PHE A 266 -1.57 -5.10 15.98
N VAL A 267 -0.74 -4.20 15.42
CA VAL A 267 -0.59 -3.99 13.97
C VAL A 267 0.81 -4.42 13.53
N ASN A 268 0.87 -5.18 12.45
CA ASN A 268 2.12 -5.43 11.74
C ASN A 268 2.48 -4.19 10.91
N TYR A 269 3.59 -3.56 11.22
CA TYR A 269 4.08 -2.37 10.53
C TYR A 269 5.18 -2.73 9.53
N ILE A 270 5.22 -1.95 8.43
CA ILE A 270 6.34 -1.97 7.49
C ILE A 270 7.67 -1.75 8.23
N GLY A 271 8.70 -2.42 7.77
CA GLY A 271 10.05 -2.35 8.32
C GLY A 271 11.08 -1.84 7.32
N GLY A 272 12.34 -1.84 7.76
CA GLY A 272 13.46 -1.45 6.91
C GLY A 272 13.62 -2.32 5.65
N SER A 273 13.18 -3.59 5.67
CA SER A 273 13.15 -4.50 4.52
C SER A 273 12.25 -4.00 3.40
N ASP A 274 11.10 -3.41 3.74
CA ASP A 274 10.13 -2.92 2.75
C ASP A 274 10.66 -1.68 2.04
N VAL A 275 11.38 -0.83 2.77
CA VAL A 275 12.10 0.30 2.16
C VAL A 275 13.16 -0.19 1.18
N LEU A 276 13.91 -1.25 1.51
CA LEU A 276 14.91 -1.83 0.61
C LEU A 276 14.28 -2.45 -0.65
N SER A 277 13.04 -2.93 -0.57
CA SER A 277 12.31 -3.42 -1.75
C SER A 277 11.86 -2.28 -2.67
N VAL A 278 11.54 -1.11 -2.11
CA VAL A 278 11.10 0.08 -2.86
C VAL A 278 12.30 0.88 -3.42
N ALA A 279 13.43 0.90 -2.73
CA ALA A 279 14.61 1.71 -3.11
C ALA A 279 15.12 1.47 -4.54
N PRO A 280 15.21 0.23 -5.08
CA PRO A 280 15.60 0.02 -6.49
C PRO A 280 14.63 0.67 -7.47
N TRP A 281 13.33 0.64 -7.18
CA TRP A 281 12.31 1.27 -8.02
C TRP A 281 12.45 2.80 -8.04
N LEU A 282 12.82 3.42 -6.90
CA LEU A 282 13.10 4.86 -6.85
C LEU A 282 14.28 5.22 -7.76
N LEU A 283 15.33 4.39 -7.81
CA LEU A 283 16.46 4.59 -8.72
C LEU A 283 16.04 4.44 -10.18
N VAL A 284 15.23 3.45 -10.51
CA VAL A 284 14.70 3.26 -11.88
C VAL A 284 13.86 4.47 -12.30
N ILE A 285 13.00 4.96 -11.41
CA ILE A 285 12.18 6.16 -11.67
C ILE A 285 13.07 7.39 -11.86
N ALA A 286 14.11 7.58 -11.04
CA ALA A 286 15.04 8.70 -11.17
C ALA A 286 15.74 8.74 -12.53
N VAL A 287 16.25 7.59 -12.96
CA VAL A 287 16.88 7.45 -14.28
C VAL A 287 15.86 7.69 -15.39
N GLY A 288 14.65 7.13 -15.26
CA GLY A 288 13.54 7.36 -16.18
C GLY A 288 13.17 8.84 -16.32
N LEU A 289 13.09 9.58 -15.20
CA LEU A 289 12.85 11.03 -15.20
C LEU A 289 13.94 11.79 -15.96
N ALA A 290 15.20 11.44 -15.72
CA ALA A 290 16.32 12.07 -16.42
C ALA A 290 16.27 11.81 -17.92
N VAL A 291 15.93 10.59 -18.34
CA VAL A 291 15.76 10.22 -19.77
C VAL A 291 14.60 10.98 -20.39
N VAL A 292 13.43 11.01 -19.74
CA VAL A 292 12.23 11.71 -20.24
C VAL A 292 12.50 13.22 -20.36
N ALA A 293 13.09 13.83 -19.34
CA ALA A 293 13.45 15.25 -19.36
C ALA A 293 14.44 15.58 -20.47
N SER A 294 15.39 14.69 -20.72
CA SER A 294 16.34 14.82 -21.81
C SER A 294 15.67 14.72 -23.18
N LEU A 295 14.81 13.73 -23.40
CA LEU A 295 14.06 13.58 -24.65
C LEU A 295 13.13 14.79 -24.89
N ALA A 296 12.49 15.32 -23.87
CA ALA A 296 11.65 16.50 -23.94
C ALA A 296 12.45 17.76 -24.36
N THR A 297 13.71 17.85 -23.91
CA THR A 297 14.61 18.93 -24.29
C THR A 297 15.02 18.79 -25.75
N LEU A 298 15.37 17.58 -26.22
CA LEU A 298 15.76 17.25 -27.59
C LEU A 298 14.66 17.50 -28.61
N GLY A 299 13.41 17.08 -28.31
CA GLY A 299 12.28 17.16 -29.24
C GLY A 299 11.95 18.60 -29.69
N ARG A 300 12.26 19.59 -28.85
CA ARG A 300 12.06 21.01 -29.19
C ARG A 300 13.22 21.65 -29.99
N TYR A 301 14.45 21.12 -29.84
CA TYR A 301 15.62 21.65 -30.54
C TYR A 301 15.82 21.08 -31.97
N THR A 302 15.13 20.00 -32.32
CA THR A 302 15.21 19.39 -33.66
C THR A 302 14.20 19.97 -34.64
N ARG A 303 13.23 20.78 -34.15
CA ARG A 303 12.22 21.44 -35.00
C ARG A 303 12.51 22.91 -35.31
N ALA A 304 13.60 23.45 -34.82
CA ALA A 304 14.18 24.75 -35.17
C ALA A 304 15.58 24.50 -35.77
#